data_9560615c2c9011c3b42303c194a502ab
#
_entry.id   9560615c2c9011c3b42303c194a502ab
#
_cell.length_a   1.000
_cell.length_b   1.000
_cell.length_c   1.000
_cell.angle_alpha   90.00
_cell.angle_beta   90.00
_cell.angle_gamma   90.00
#
_symmetry.space_group_name_H-M   'P 1'
#
loop_
_entity.id
_entity.type
_entity.pdbx_description
1 polymer ?
#
loop_
_entity_poly.entity_id
_entity_poly.type
_entity_poly.pdbx_seq_one_letter_code
_entity_poly.pdbx_strand_id
1 'polypeptide(L)'
;MLTFSDIYEAMRKEKYSENLQMLPKKFLTEASEYFAEKKEFLNKEDDLFSDMAIKNKKKLDNAVSSFRDLLRIRKKKILKKSSKKDFSLT
;
A
#
# COMPACT_ATOMS: atom_id res chain seq x y z
N MET A 1 5.44 -9.48 10.63
CA MET A 1 4.05 -9.34 10.19
C MET A 1 3.75 -7.89 9.88
N LEU A 2 3.17 -7.62 8.71
CA LEU A 2 2.90 -6.26 8.28
C LEU A 2 1.64 -5.71 8.94
N THR A 3 1.70 -4.44 9.37
CA THR A 3 0.55 -3.77 9.99
C THR A 3 0.11 -2.59 9.12
N PHE A 4 -1.05 -2.01 9.46
CA PHE A 4 -1.52 -0.79 8.81
C PHE A 4 -0.47 0.32 8.91
N SER A 5 0.13 0.48 10.08
CA SER A 5 1.15 1.50 10.29
C SER A 5 2.35 1.32 9.38
N ASP A 6 2.75 0.07 9.14
CA ASP A 6 3.88 -0.23 8.25
C ASP A 6 3.58 0.19 6.81
N ILE A 7 2.36 -0.07 6.35
CA ILE A 7 1.93 0.31 4.99
C ILE A 7 1.88 1.84 4.87
N TYR A 8 1.29 2.49 5.85
CA TYR A 8 1.17 3.95 5.87
C TYR A 8 2.54 4.63 5.91
N GLU A 9 3.44 4.12 6.75
CA GLU A 9 4.80 4.66 6.85
C GLU A 9 5.57 4.49 5.55
N ALA A 10 5.44 3.35 4.89
CA ALA A 10 6.09 3.12 3.61
C ALA A 10 5.58 4.10 2.55
N MET A 11 4.28 4.32 2.50
CA MET A 11 3.68 5.29 1.58
C MET A 11 4.19 6.70 1.88
N ARG A 12 4.22 7.07 3.14
CA ARG A 12 4.66 8.38 3.57
C ARG A 12 6.12 8.64 3.22
N LYS A 13 6.99 7.68 3.49
CA LYS A 13 8.41 7.79 3.15
C LYS A 13 8.60 7.94 1.65
N GLU A 14 7.84 7.19 0.86
CA GLU A 14 7.95 7.30 -0.58
C GLU A 14 7.45 8.64 -1.08
N LYS A 15 6.36 9.14 -0.52
CA LYS A 15 5.76 10.42 -0.91
C LYS A 15 6.68 11.61 -0.67
N TYR A 16 7.39 11.60 0.45
CA TYR A 16 8.22 12.74 0.86
C TYR A 16 9.70 12.59 0.51
N SER A 17 10.06 11.63 -0.32
CA SER A 17 11.43 11.45 -0.78
C SER A 17 11.49 11.62 -2.28
N GLU A 18 12.65 12.06 -2.77
CA GLU A 18 12.88 12.22 -4.22
C GLU A 18 13.26 10.91 -4.86
N ASN A 19 14.00 10.09 -4.13
CA ASN A 19 14.51 8.82 -4.64
C ASN A 19 13.57 7.68 -4.34
N LEU A 20 13.62 6.63 -5.20
CA LEU A 20 12.88 5.41 -4.97
C LEU A 20 13.37 4.74 -3.69
N GLN A 21 12.46 4.54 -2.74
CA GLN A 21 12.81 3.94 -1.46
C GLN A 21 12.92 2.44 -1.58
N MET A 22 13.81 1.86 -0.76
CA MET A 22 13.97 0.43 -0.70
C MET A 22 12.90 -0.20 0.17
N LEU A 23 12.19 -1.18 -0.38
CA LEU A 23 11.20 -1.94 0.38
C LEU A 23 11.76 -3.33 0.69
N PRO A 24 11.41 -3.90 1.86
CA PRO A 24 11.79 -5.29 2.13
C PRO A 24 11.28 -6.23 1.04
N LYS A 25 12.03 -7.29 0.77
CA LYS A 25 11.69 -8.25 -0.28
C LYS A 25 10.28 -8.84 -0.12
N LYS A 26 9.86 -9.05 1.11
CA LYS A 26 8.56 -9.66 1.41
C LYS A 26 7.44 -8.65 1.61
N PHE A 27 7.72 -7.36 1.39
CA PHE A 27 6.73 -6.31 1.66
C PHE A 27 5.44 -6.52 0.88
N LEU A 28 5.54 -6.75 -0.43
CA LEU A 28 4.36 -6.94 -1.28
C LEU A 28 3.59 -8.21 -0.90
N THR A 29 4.30 -9.29 -0.61
CA THR A 29 3.68 -10.54 -0.19
C THR A 29 2.95 -10.36 1.15
N GLU A 30 3.61 -9.73 2.11
CA GLU A 30 3.01 -9.48 3.42
C GLU A 30 1.83 -8.54 3.34
N ALA A 31 1.88 -7.53 2.46
CA ALA A 31 0.74 -6.64 2.24
C ALA A 31 -0.46 -7.41 1.68
N SER A 32 -0.22 -8.29 0.71
CA SER A 32 -1.27 -9.13 0.15
C SER A 32 -1.92 -10.03 1.21
N GLU A 33 -1.09 -10.63 2.06
CA GLU A 33 -1.57 -11.45 3.16
C GLU A 33 -2.38 -10.64 4.16
N TYR A 34 -1.91 -9.43 4.48
CA TYR A 34 -2.61 -8.52 5.38
C TYR A 34 -4.02 -8.21 4.85
N PHE A 35 -4.12 -7.84 3.58
CA PHE A 35 -5.40 -7.50 2.99
C PHE A 35 -6.34 -8.72 2.92
N ALA A 36 -5.81 -9.88 2.58
CA ALA A 36 -6.59 -11.11 2.53
C ALA A 36 -7.15 -11.47 3.90
N GLU A 37 -6.35 -11.39 4.94
CA GLU A 37 -6.79 -11.66 6.32
C GLU A 37 -7.89 -10.71 6.77
N LYS A 38 -7.71 -9.41 6.52
CA LYS A 38 -8.68 -8.42 6.93
C LYS A 38 -9.99 -8.56 6.17
N LYS A 39 -9.93 -8.87 4.88
CA LYS A 39 -11.11 -9.10 4.07
C LYS A 39 -11.86 -10.34 4.55
N GLU A 40 -11.15 -11.42 4.85
CA GLU A 40 -11.76 -12.64 5.37
C GLU A 40 -12.42 -12.39 6.72
N PHE A 41 -11.76 -11.65 7.60
CA PHE A 41 -12.31 -11.28 8.90
C PHE A 41 -13.64 -10.54 8.75
N LEU A 42 -13.71 -9.58 7.84
CA LEU A 42 -14.95 -8.83 7.58
C LEU A 42 -16.06 -9.71 7.02
N ASN A 43 -15.71 -10.67 6.17
CA ASN A 43 -16.68 -11.59 5.61
C ASN A 43 -17.27 -12.55 6.65
N LYS A 44 -16.56 -12.79 7.74
CA LYS A 44 -17.01 -13.65 8.83
C LYS A 44 -17.83 -12.91 9.89
N GLU A 45 -17.87 -11.59 9.84
CA GLU A 45 -18.66 -10.81 10.76
C GLU A 45 -20.15 -11.03 10.52
N ASP A 46 -20.87 -11.48 11.56
CA ASP A 46 -22.30 -11.72 11.49
C ASP A 46 -23.11 -10.43 11.39
N ASP A 47 -22.60 -9.36 11.99
CA ASP A 47 -23.26 -8.07 11.97
C ASP A 47 -22.38 -7.04 11.24
N LEU A 48 -22.64 -6.86 9.95
CA LEU A 48 -21.90 -5.92 9.11
C LEU A 48 -22.16 -4.46 9.46
N PHE A 49 -23.20 -4.21 10.25
CA PHE A 49 -23.57 -2.84 10.64
C PHE A 49 -23.12 -2.50 12.07
N SER A 50 -22.40 -3.41 12.73
CA SER A 50 -21.86 -3.10 14.05
C SER A 50 -20.80 -2.00 13.93
N ASP A 51 -20.62 -1.23 15.00
CA ASP A 51 -19.61 -0.17 15.03
C ASP A 51 -18.21 -0.73 14.75
N MET A 52 -17.93 -1.93 15.27
CA MET A 52 -16.63 -2.56 15.06
C MET A 52 -16.41 -2.97 13.61
N ALA A 53 -17.43 -3.51 12.95
CA ALA A 53 -17.35 -3.87 11.54
C ALA A 53 -17.13 -2.65 10.66
N ILE A 54 -17.84 -1.56 10.94
CA ILE A 54 -17.69 -0.30 10.20
C ILE A 54 -16.27 0.26 10.37
N LYS A 55 -15.74 0.26 11.58
CA LYS A 55 -14.38 0.72 11.86
C LYS A 55 -13.34 -0.13 11.14
N ASN A 56 -13.52 -1.46 11.17
CA ASN A 56 -12.59 -2.39 10.53
C ASN A 56 -12.59 -2.21 9.02
N LYS A 57 -13.77 -2.03 8.43
CA LYS A 57 -13.90 -1.79 6.98
C LYS A 57 -13.22 -0.49 6.59
N LYS A 58 -13.44 0.57 7.36
CA LYS A 58 -12.83 1.87 7.10
C LYS A 58 -11.30 1.79 7.19
N LYS A 59 -10.80 1.06 8.18
CA LYS A 59 -9.36 0.86 8.36
C LYS A 59 -8.77 0.10 7.18
N LEU A 60 -9.47 -0.92 6.71
CA LEU A 60 -9.05 -1.69 5.54
C LEU A 60 -9.04 -0.81 4.29
N ASP A 61 -10.09 -0.02 4.08
CA ASP A 61 -10.16 0.91 2.94
C ASP A 61 -9.01 1.91 2.96
N ASN A 62 -8.67 2.43 4.13
CA ASN A 62 -7.55 3.36 4.28
C ASN A 62 -6.21 2.67 3.98
N ALA A 63 -6.06 1.43 4.41
CA ALA A 63 -4.84 0.66 4.11
C ALA A 63 -4.70 0.41 2.62
N VAL A 64 -5.79 0.05 1.95
CA VAL A 64 -5.79 -0.17 0.50
C VAL A 64 -5.44 1.12 -0.23
N SER A 65 -6.03 2.25 0.17
CA SER A 65 -5.72 3.55 -0.43
C SER A 65 -4.26 3.92 -0.27
N SER A 66 -3.71 3.72 0.93
CA SER A 66 -2.29 4.01 1.20
C SER A 66 -1.38 3.14 0.35
N PHE A 67 -1.72 1.85 0.21
CA PHE A 67 -0.94 0.92 -0.59
C PHE A 67 -1.00 1.28 -2.07
N ARG A 68 -2.18 1.65 -2.58
CA ARG A 68 -2.32 2.13 -3.96
C ARG A 68 -1.50 3.37 -4.22
N ASP A 69 -1.52 4.32 -3.29
CA ASP A 69 -0.75 5.54 -3.41
C ASP A 69 0.74 5.24 -3.44
N LEU A 70 1.20 4.32 -2.58
CA LEU A 70 2.58 3.88 -2.55
C LEU A 70 3.00 3.33 -3.92
N LEU A 71 2.22 2.41 -4.47
CA LEU A 71 2.54 1.80 -5.77
C LEU A 71 2.51 2.82 -6.90
N ARG A 72 1.54 3.73 -6.86
CA ARG A 72 1.43 4.79 -7.88
C ARG A 72 2.64 5.72 -7.85
N ILE A 73 3.05 6.13 -6.66
CA ILE A 73 4.22 7.01 -6.51
C ILE A 73 5.48 6.31 -7.00
N ARG A 74 5.66 5.04 -6.63
CA ARG A 74 6.81 4.26 -7.07
C ARG A 74 6.82 4.08 -8.59
N LYS A 75 5.66 3.83 -9.18
CA LYS A 75 5.52 3.68 -10.63
C LYS A 75 5.94 4.96 -11.34
N LYS A 76 5.50 6.12 -10.84
CA LYS A 76 5.89 7.41 -11.41
C LYS A 76 7.39 7.63 -11.35
N LYS A 77 8.02 7.28 -10.24
CA LYS A 77 9.47 7.42 -10.08
C LYS A 77 10.24 6.53 -11.05
N ILE A 78 9.78 5.30 -11.22
CA ILE A 78 10.40 4.35 -12.16
C ILE A 78 10.26 4.85 -13.60
N LEU A 79 9.05 5.29 -13.98
CA LEU A 79 8.79 5.81 -15.32
C LEU A 79 9.60 7.08 -15.61
N LYS A 80 9.74 7.94 -14.63
CA LYS A 80 10.54 9.15 -14.79
C LYS A 80 12.01 8.83 -15.07
N LYS A 81 12.55 7.84 -14.37
CA LYS A 81 13.92 7.38 -14.61
C LYS A 81 14.07 6.76 -16.00
N SER A 82 13.11 5.94 -16.39
CA SER A 82 13.11 5.32 -17.74
C SER A 82 13.02 6.36 -18.84
N SER A 83 12.15 7.36 -18.69
CA SER A 83 12.01 8.46 -19.64
C SER A 83 13.30 9.24 -19.81
N LYS A 84 14.01 9.51 -18.73
CA LYS A 84 15.30 10.18 -18.78
C LYS A 84 16.33 9.35 -19.52
N LYS A 85 16.32 8.05 -19.32
CA LYS A 85 17.20 7.12 -20.02
C LYS A 85 16.91 7.11 -21.51
N ASP A 86 15.62 7.03 -21.86
CA ASP A 86 15.20 7.03 -23.27
C ASP A 86 15.60 8.31 -23.97
N PHE A 87 15.47 9.45 -23.29
CA PHE A 87 15.88 10.73 -23.83
C PHE A 87 17.38 10.81 -24.09
N SER A 88 18.17 10.20 -23.22
CA SER A 88 19.62 10.23 -23.38
C SER A 88 20.12 9.35 -24.51
N LEU A 89 19.28 8.42 -24.99
CA LEU A 89 19.62 7.54 -26.10
C LEU A 89 19.25 8.14 -27.46
N THR A 90 18.46 9.19 -27.45
CA THR A 90 18.09 9.88 -28.69
C THR A 90 18.92 11.13 -28.88
#